data_aa50c9f289abd92106fd13cf3a171bfb
#
_entry.id   aa50c9f289abd92106fd13cf3a171bfb
#
_cell.length_a   1.000
_cell.length_b   1.000
_cell.length_c   1.000
_cell.angle_alpha   90.00
_cell.angle_beta   90.00
_cell.angle_gamma   90.00
#
_symmetry.space_group_name_H-M   'P 1'
#
loop_
_entity.id
_entity.type
_entity.pdbx_description
1 polymer ?
#
loop_
_entity_poly.entity_id
_entity_poly.type
_entity_poly.pdbx_seq_one_letter_code
_entity_poly.pdbx_strand_id
1 'polypeptide(L)' 'LGGSKSGEAAAALAVLGYGSQEISTALKGIDMDALPLEEIIRQALKKMVK' A
#
# COMPACT_ATOMS: atom_id res chain seq x y z
N LEU A 1 4.25 18.26 -3.29
CA LEU A 1 4.36 17.72 -3.14
C LEU A 1 3.93 16.58 -3.34
N GLY A 2 3.51 16.17 -3.92
CA GLY A 2 3.03 15.18 -4.25
C GLY A 2 3.42 14.02 -3.75
N GLY A 3 2.88 13.53 -3.01
CA GLY A 3 3.23 12.33 -2.43
C GLY A 3 3.25 11.27 -3.49
N SER A 4 4.07 10.33 -3.33
CA SER A 4 4.07 9.19 -4.19
C SER A 4 2.88 8.32 -3.84
N LYS A 5 2.47 7.50 -4.79
CA LYS A 5 1.40 6.56 -4.54
C LYS A 5 1.74 5.62 -3.40
N SER A 6 3.01 5.25 -3.29
CA SER A 6 3.41 4.34 -2.22
C SER A 6 3.23 4.99 -0.86
N GLY A 7 3.56 6.28 -0.74
CA GLY A 7 3.35 6.99 0.50
C GLY A 7 1.89 7.10 0.87
N GLU A 8 1.06 7.38 -0.11
CA GLU A 8 -0.38 7.49 0.13
C GLU A 8 -0.99 6.14 0.49
N ALA A 9 -0.56 5.10 -0.21
CA ALA A 9 -1.06 3.77 0.10
C ALA A 9 -0.64 3.35 1.50
N ALA A 10 0.60 3.65 1.86
CA ALA A 10 1.09 3.31 3.19
C ALA A 10 0.30 4.04 4.26
N ALA A 11 0.00 5.32 4.02
CA ALA A 11 -0.77 6.10 4.99
C ALA A 11 -2.17 5.52 5.16
N ALA A 12 -2.79 5.13 4.06
CA ALA A 12 -4.13 4.54 4.12
C ALA A 12 -4.13 3.24 4.91
N LEU A 13 -3.13 2.41 4.68
CA LEU A 13 -3.05 1.14 5.39
C LEU A 13 -2.74 1.35 6.86
N ALA A 14 -1.95 2.37 7.18
CA ALA A 14 -1.66 2.67 8.57
C ALA A 14 -2.92 3.10 9.32
N VAL A 15 -3.79 3.85 8.64
CA VAL A 15 -5.05 4.25 9.25
C VAL A 15 -5.90 3.04 9.59
N LEU A 16 -5.79 2.00 8.79
CA LEU A 16 -6.52 0.77 9.04
C LEU A 16 -5.94 -0.06 10.17
N GLY A 17 -4.76 0.30 10.67
CA GLY A 17 -4.18 -0.37 11.82
C GLY A 17 -3.02 -1.30 11.51
N TYR A 18 -2.55 -1.33 10.29
CA TYR A 18 -1.44 -2.20 9.93
C TYR A 18 -0.12 -1.58 10.34
N GLY A 19 0.83 -2.41 10.72
CA GLY A 19 2.16 -1.95 11.10
C GLY A 19 2.96 -1.51 9.89
N SER A 20 3.91 -0.60 10.11
CA SER A 20 4.68 -0.05 9.01
C SER A 20 5.49 -1.13 8.30
N GLN A 21 5.96 -2.12 9.03
CA GLN A 21 6.73 -3.19 8.44
C GLN A 21 5.86 -4.07 7.56
N GLU A 22 4.65 -4.36 8.02
CA GLU A 22 3.71 -5.13 7.23
C GLU A 22 3.33 -4.39 5.96
N ILE A 23 3.10 -3.09 6.09
CA ILE A 23 2.76 -2.26 4.95
C ILE A 23 3.89 -2.27 3.94
N SER A 24 5.10 -2.09 4.40
CA SER A 24 6.26 -2.06 3.52
C SER A 24 6.39 -3.37 2.76
N THR A 25 6.22 -4.47 3.46
CA THR A 25 6.31 -5.78 2.83
C THR A 25 5.19 -5.99 1.81
N ALA A 26 3.99 -5.56 2.15
CA ALA A 26 2.85 -5.74 1.26
C ALA A 26 2.99 -4.92 -0.01
N LEU A 27 3.55 -3.73 0.09
CA LEU A 27 3.72 -2.86 -1.07
C LEU A 27 4.89 -3.27 -1.95
N LYS A 28 5.77 -4.08 -1.43
CA LYS A 28 6.90 -4.55 -2.19
C LYS A 28 6.41 -5.43 -3.33
N GLY A 29 6.91 -5.19 -4.51
CA GLY A 29 6.52 -5.99 -5.65
C GLY A 29 5.28 -5.52 -6.36
N ILE A 30 4.60 -4.52 -5.83
CA ILE A 30 3.47 -3.92 -6.53
C ILE A 30 4.00 -2.82 -7.43
N ASP A 31 3.53 -2.81 -8.67
CA ASP A 31 3.96 -1.79 -9.62
C ASP A 31 3.19 -0.51 -9.36
N MET A 32 3.81 0.39 -8.62
CA MET A 32 3.16 1.63 -8.21
C MET A 32 2.85 2.54 -9.39
N ASP A 33 3.64 2.45 -10.45
CA ASP A 33 3.43 3.31 -11.61
C ASP A 33 2.34 2.79 -12.52
N ALA A 34 2.16 1.50 -12.58
CA ALA A 34 1.20 0.89 -13.48
C ALA A 34 -0.21 0.88 -12.94
N LEU A 35 -0.35 0.94 -11.62
CA LEU A 35 -1.67 0.78 -10.99
C LEU A 35 -2.13 2.07 -10.34
N PRO A 36 -3.44 2.31 -10.32
CA PRO A 36 -3.98 3.43 -9.57
C PRO A 36 -3.88 3.16 -8.07
N LEU A 37 -3.96 4.23 -7.30
CA LEU A 37 -3.82 4.12 -5.85
C LEU A 37 -4.79 3.12 -5.24
N GLU A 38 -6.01 3.16 -5.70
CA GLU A 38 -7.05 2.27 -5.19
C GLU A 38 -6.66 0.81 -5.37
N GLU A 39 -6.12 0.50 -6.54
CA GLU A 39 -5.74 -0.89 -6.83
C GLU A 39 -4.53 -1.30 -6.00
N ILE A 40 -3.61 -0.37 -5.79
CA ILE A 40 -2.44 -0.65 -4.97
C ILE A 40 -2.88 -1.03 -3.56
N ILE A 41 -3.80 -0.26 -2.99
CA ILE A 41 -4.30 -0.54 -1.65
C ILE A 41 -5.00 -1.89 -1.61
N ARG A 42 -5.80 -2.18 -2.62
CA ARG A 42 -6.52 -3.44 -2.69
C ARG A 42 -5.56 -4.63 -2.73
N GLN A 43 -4.54 -4.53 -3.56
CA GLN A 43 -3.59 -5.62 -3.68
C GLN A 43 -2.78 -5.80 -2.41
N ALA A 44 -2.42 -4.70 -1.78
CA ALA A 44 -1.70 -4.78 -0.52
C ALA A 44 -2.54 -5.47 0.55
N LEU A 45 -3.82 -5.13 0.60
CA LEU A 45 -4.71 -5.77 1.57
C LEU A 45 -4.82 -7.27 1.32
N LYS A 46 -4.89 -7.67 0.06
CA LYS A 46 -4.94 -9.08 -0.27
C LYS A 46 -3.72 -9.82 0.22
N LYS A 47 -2.58 -9.17 0.17
CA LYS A 47 -1.34 -9.79 0.63
C LYS A 47 -1.30 -9.92 2.14
N MET A 48 -1.92 -8.99 2.84
CA MET A 48 -1.87 -8.98 4.30
C MET A 48 -2.96 -9.83 4.93
N VAL A 49 -4.07 -9.99 4.22
CA VAL A 49 -5.15 -10.84 4.71
C VAL A 49 -4.93 -12.25 4.22
N LYS A 50 -4.94 -13.16 5.11
CA LYS A 50 -4.71 -14.56 4.77
C LYS A 50 -5.97 -15.36 4.64
#